data_2112117b050b5aef6cec35ebd261cd9b
#
_entry.id   2112117b050b5aef6cec35ebd261cd9b
#
_cell.length_a   1.000
_cell.length_b   1.000
_cell.length_c   1.000
_cell.angle_alpha   90.00
_cell.angle_beta   90.00
_cell.angle_gamma   90.00
#
_symmetry.space_group_name_H-M   'P 1'
#
loop_
_entity.id
_entity.type
_entity.pdbx_description
1 polymer ?
#
loop_
_entity_poly.entity_id
_entity_poly.type
_entity_poly.pdbx_seq_one_letter_code
_entity_poly.pdbx_strand_id
1 'polypeptide(L)'
;LLPFTESHQWEQHTRHFDFRGSQWKEWVDYVARSHCAELSEDRNLIGYFYSDCPTWVHERAENAWRGPIFDPERLKTEAGRKELSQLARAYYQTTHDAIRRYDQHHLILGDRYEANAFIAMEVVEAALPFVDVLSFQDFRDPVAHLHEWHTKTGKPVLLADAAGLKRPVPPDGFVPNNGEWYADVLAALFDNPGCIGFHLCGAYQRNKARRRGLLDELERPDRENVDLIRAANAKVSSWMDERY
;
A
#
# COMPACT_ATOMS: atom_id res chain seq x y z
N LEU A 1 8.85 -2.28 1.29
CA LEU A 1 8.36 -1.41 2.36
C LEU A 1 9.55 -0.95 3.19
N LEU A 2 9.76 0.36 3.26
CA LEU A 2 10.83 0.93 4.08
C LEU A 2 10.37 1.07 5.54
N PRO A 3 11.22 0.78 6.53
CA PRO A 3 10.85 0.85 7.93
C PRO A 3 10.92 2.30 8.47
N PHE A 4 10.26 3.24 7.80
CA PHE A 4 10.20 4.63 8.27
C PHE A 4 9.32 4.77 9.50
N THR A 5 8.17 4.10 9.45
CA THR A 5 7.24 4.02 10.57
C THR A 5 6.94 2.57 10.87
N GLU A 6 6.45 2.32 12.06
CA GLU A 6 6.06 0.96 12.42
C GLU A 6 4.80 0.57 11.65
N SER A 7 4.79 -0.64 11.15
CA SER A 7 3.57 -1.29 10.72
C SER A 7 2.65 -1.50 11.92
N HIS A 8 1.33 -1.42 11.70
CA HIS A 8 0.32 -1.77 12.70
C HIS A 8 0.47 -3.19 13.28
N GLN A 9 1.23 -4.05 12.61
CA GLN A 9 1.43 -5.44 13.01
C GLN A 9 2.66 -5.65 13.91
N TRP A 10 3.62 -4.73 13.89
CA TRP A 10 4.96 -5.02 14.41
C TRP A 10 5.32 -4.28 15.66
N GLU A 11 4.92 -3.03 15.82
CA GLU A 11 5.43 -2.15 16.87
C GLU A 11 4.30 -1.55 17.69
N GLN A 12 3.50 -2.41 18.29
CA GLN A 12 2.28 -2.05 19.00
C GLN A 12 2.49 -1.15 20.22
N HIS A 13 3.71 -1.04 20.73
CA HIS A 13 4.01 -0.27 21.95
C HIS A 13 4.82 1.00 21.69
N THR A 14 5.05 1.37 20.44
CA THR A 14 5.81 2.55 20.07
C THR A 14 4.88 3.73 19.77
N ARG A 15 5.23 4.91 20.22
CA ARG A 15 4.51 6.14 19.89
C ARG A 15 4.86 6.60 18.47
N HIS A 16 3.95 7.36 17.85
CA HIS A 16 4.26 8.03 16.60
C HIS A 16 5.40 9.03 16.77
N PHE A 17 6.25 9.13 15.75
CA PHE A 17 7.27 10.15 15.69
C PHE A 17 6.66 11.56 15.61
N ASP A 18 7.38 12.54 16.15
CA ASP A 18 7.15 13.93 15.76
C ASP A 18 7.76 14.16 14.36
N PHE A 19 6.94 14.15 13.33
CA PHE A 19 7.38 14.28 11.93
C PHE A 19 8.03 15.64 11.61
N ARG A 20 7.96 16.62 12.52
CA ARG A 20 8.63 17.91 12.41
C ARG A 20 9.98 17.94 13.15
N GLY A 21 10.23 16.98 14.03
CA GLY A 21 11.40 16.89 14.87
C GLY A 21 12.67 16.48 14.14
N SER A 22 13.84 16.78 14.74
CA SER A 22 15.14 16.36 14.22
C SER A 22 15.30 14.84 14.23
N GLN A 23 14.80 14.17 15.26
CA GLN A 23 14.87 12.71 15.37
C GLN A 23 14.19 12.00 14.19
N TRP A 24 13.05 12.52 13.72
CA TRP A 24 12.40 11.99 12.53
C TRP A 24 13.30 12.12 11.29
N LYS A 25 13.91 13.27 11.08
CA LYS A 25 14.81 13.53 9.95
C LYS A 25 16.05 12.64 9.96
N GLU A 26 16.65 12.46 11.13
CA GLU A 26 17.81 11.59 11.31
C GLU A 26 17.46 10.12 11.07
N TRP A 27 16.32 9.67 11.60
CA TRP A 27 15.84 8.32 11.40
C TRP A 27 15.54 8.02 9.93
N VAL A 28 14.81 8.90 9.25
CA VAL A 28 14.48 8.75 7.84
C VAL A 28 15.73 8.74 6.96
N ASP A 29 16.71 9.59 7.23
CA ASP A 29 17.98 9.59 6.51
C ASP A 29 18.76 8.28 6.73
N TYR A 30 18.80 7.79 7.96
CA TYR A 30 19.41 6.51 8.27
C TYR A 30 18.76 5.35 7.50
N VAL A 31 17.42 5.27 7.50
CA VAL A 31 16.67 4.24 6.79
C VAL A 31 16.91 4.34 5.28
N ALA A 32 16.79 5.53 4.70
CA ALA A 32 17.00 5.73 3.28
C ALA A 32 18.43 5.36 2.86
N ARG A 33 19.45 5.77 3.62
CA ARG A 33 20.83 5.38 3.37
C ARG A 33 21.05 3.87 3.45
N SER A 34 20.45 3.22 4.45
CA SER A 34 20.68 1.79 4.69
C SER A 34 19.95 0.89 3.68
N HIS A 35 18.84 1.35 3.09
CA HIS A 35 18.03 0.52 2.21
C HIS A 35 18.03 1.01 0.75
N CYS A 36 17.97 2.34 0.52
CA CYS A 36 17.84 2.82 -0.84
C CYS A 36 19.18 2.89 -1.55
N ALA A 37 20.28 3.23 -0.84
CA ALA A 37 21.58 3.29 -1.46
C ALA A 37 22.06 1.96 -2.03
N GLU A 38 21.79 0.85 -1.34
CA GLU A 38 22.16 -0.49 -1.80
C GLU A 38 21.35 -0.95 -3.02
N LEU A 39 20.10 -0.47 -3.13
CA LEU A 39 19.15 -0.90 -4.15
C LEU A 39 19.04 0.07 -5.33
N SER A 40 19.76 1.20 -5.29
CA SER A 40 19.64 2.27 -6.29
C SER A 40 19.93 1.84 -7.74
N GLU A 41 20.73 0.79 -7.92
CA GLU A 41 21.06 0.22 -9.22
C GLU A 41 20.34 -1.11 -9.54
N ASP A 42 19.45 -1.57 -8.65
CA ASP A 42 18.72 -2.83 -8.86
C ASP A 42 17.56 -2.66 -9.85
N ARG A 43 17.76 -3.10 -11.07
CA ARG A 43 16.78 -3.02 -12.17
C ARG A 43 15.50 -3.84 -11.93
N ASN A 44 15.46 -4.69 -10.92
CA ASN A 44 14.28 -5.48 -10.57
C ASN A 44 13.43 -4.79 -9.50
N LEU A 45 13.95 -3.73 -8.86
CA LEU A 45 13.19 -2.93 -7.93
C LEU A 45 12.29 -1.95 -8.70
N ILE A 46 11.01 -1.94 -8.38
CA ILE A 46 10.06 -0.98 -8.96
C ILE A 46 10.08 0.34 -8.18
N GLY A 47 10.10 0.26 -6.85
CA GLY A 47 10.05 1.44 -6.00
C GLY A 47 9.86 1.14 -4.52
N TYR A 48 9.65 2.20 -3.75
CA TYR A 48 9.62 2.20 -2.30
C TYR A 48 8.26 2.55 -1.73
N PHE A 49 7.72 1.67 -0.89
CA PHE A 49 6.61 2.01 0.01
C PHE A 49 7.16 2.58 1.31
N TYR A 50 6.39 3.47 1.95
CA TYR A 50 6.69 4.05 3.24
C TYR A 50 6.08 3.22 4.38
N SER A 51 4.80 3.43 4.63
CA SER A 51 4.08 2.80 5.72
C SER A 51 2.97 1.89 5.23
N ASP A 52 2.69 0.86 6.02
CA ASP A 52 1.57 -0.04 5.79
C ASP A 52 0.34 0.46 6.55
N CYS A 53 -0.69 0.88 5.83
CA CYS A 53 -1.97 1.31 6.36
C CYS A 53 -1.84 2.34 7.50
N PRO A 54 -1.23 3.52 7.26
CA PRO A 54 -1.03 4.51 8.28
C PRO A 54 -2.36 5.04 8.82
N THR A 55 -2.49 5.10 10.12
CA THR A 55 -3.69 5.54 10.83
C THR A 55 -3.72 7.07 11.00
N TRP A 56 -3.71 7.80 9.89
CA TRP A 56 -3.64 9.27 9.92
C TRP A 56 -4.73 9.89 10.80
N VAL A 57 -5.97 9.50 10.57
CA VAL A 57 -7.15 10.10 11.23
C VAL A 57 -8.20 9.07 11.63
N HIS A 58 -7.87 7.80 11.60
CA HIS A 58 -8.73 6.70 12.01
C HIS A 58 -7.99 5.76 12.95
N GLU A 59 -8.73 4.95 13.70
CA GLU A 59 -8.17 3.92 14.57
C GLU A 59 -8.28 2.55 13.91
N ARG A 60 -7.36 1.67 14.29
CA ARG A 60 -7.46 0.23 13.99
C ARG A 60 -7.49 -0.51 15.31
N ALA A 61 -8.24 -1.63 15.34
CA ALA A 61 -8.38 -2.44 16.55
C ALA A 61 -7.05 -2.89 17.13
N GLU A 62 -6.09 -3.19 16.24
CA GLU A 62 -4.75 -3.68 16.62
C GLU A 62 -3.89 -2.62 17.32
N ASN A 63 -4.14 -1.35 17.07
CA ASN A 63 -3.39 -0.21 17.67
C ASN A 63 -4.30 0.85 18.27
N ALA A 64 -5.47 0.46 18.75
CA ALA A 64 -6.40 1.38 19.42
C ALA A 64 -5.76 2.12 20.61
N TRP A 65 -4.78 1.48 21.29
CA TRP A 65 -4.03 2.09 22.40
C TRP A 65 -3.14 3.28 21.96
N ARG A 66 -2.73 3.33 20.69
CA ARG A 66 -1.91 4.41 20.13
C ARG A 66 -2.78 5.58 19.65
N GLY A 67 -3.98 5.27 19.18
CA GLY A 67 -4.86 6.19 18.51
C GLY A 67 -4.36 6.60 17.12
N PRO A 68 -5.05 7.53 16.47
CA PRO A 68 -4.64 8.08 15.19
C PRO A 68 -3.43 9.00 15.32
N ILE A 69 -2.71 9.21 14.21
CA ILE A 69 -1.58 10.16 14.14
C ILE A 69 -2.05 11.58 14.42
N PHE A 70 -3.25 11.92 13.96
CA PHE A 70 -3.86 13.22 14.15
C PHE A 70 -5.29 13.06 14.66
N ASP A 71 -5.66 13.85 15.68
CA ASP A 71 -7.00 13.83 16.27
C ASP A 71 -8.07 14.17 15.25
N PRO A 72 -8.99 13.23 14.89
CA PRO A 72 -10.03 13.45 13.89
C PRO A 72 -11.02 14.56 14.29
N GLU A 73 -11.22 14.83 15.57
CA GLU A 73 -12.10 15.92 16.00
C GLU A 73 -11.59 17.30 15.55
N ARG A 74 -10.28 17.45 15.42
CA ARG A 74 -9.66 18.70 14.94
C ARG A 74 -9.93 18.98 13.47
N LEU A 75 -10.27 17.95 12.66
CA LEU A 75 -10.63 18.13 11.25
C LEU A 75 -11.95 18.91 11.06
N LYS A 76 -12.76 19.05 12.09
CA LYS A 76 -13.97 19.87 12.06
C LYS A 76 -13.68 21.36 11.90
N THR A 77 -12.44 21.78 12.11
CA THR A 77 -12.02 23.18 12.00
C THR A 77 -11.05 23.39 10.84
N GLU A 78 -11.07 24.58 10.24
CA GLU A 78 -10.11 24.95 9.19
C GLU A 78 -8.66 24.93 9.72
N ALA A 79 -8.44 25.41 10.93
CA ALA A 79 -7.14 25.38 11.57
C ALA A 79 -6.60 23.95 11.74
N GLY A 80 -7.44 23.01 12.15
CA GLY A 80 -7.06 21.61 12.28
C GLY A 80 -6.76 20.95 10.94
N ARG A 81 -7.56 21.20 9.91
CA ARG A 81 -7.26 20.71 8.54
C ARG A 81 -5.91 21.24 8.03
N LYS A 82 -5.66 22.55 8.21
CA LYS A 82 -4.37 23.15 7.84
C LYS A 82 -3.21 22.53 8.60
N GLU A 83 -3.39 22.24 9.89
CA GLU A 83 -2.35 21.59 10.70
C GLU A 83 -2.07 20.16 10.25
N LEU A 84 -3.12 19.38 9.94
CA LEU A 84 -2.95 18.03 9.36
C LEU A 84 -2.18 18.09 8.04
N SER A 85 -2.56 19.00 7.14
CA SER A 85 -1.85 19.20 5.87
C SER A 85 -0.37 19.51 6.07
N GLN A 86 -0.04 20.37 7.03
CA GLN A 86 1.36 20.71 7.37
C GLN A 86 2.12 19.54 7.98
N LEU A 87 1.47 18.74 8.83
CA LEU A 87 2.08 17.57 9.45
C LEU A 87 2.35 16.49 8.39
N ALA A 88 1.37 16.20 7.55
CA ALA A 88 1.50 15.25 6.44
C ALA A 88 2.58 15.72 5.45
N ARG A 89 2.61 17.01 5.10
CA ARG A 89 3.65 17.55 4.24
C ARG A 89 5.06 17.35 4.83
N ALA A 90 5.24 17.59 6.12
CA ALA A 90 6.52 17.38 6.78
C ALA A 90 6.97 15.89 6.68
N TYR A 91 6.03 14.96 6.86
CA TYR A 91 6.27 13.53 6.71
C TYR A 91 6.69 13.18 5.28
N TYR A 92 5.87 13.48 4.29
CA TYR A 92 6.12 13.10 2.89
C TYR A 92 7.35 13.80 2.30
N GLN A 93 7.54 15.07 2.57
CA GLN A 93 8.71 15.82 2.09
C GLN A 93 10.02 15.27 2.67
N THR A 94 10.05 15.00 3.98
CA THR A 94 11.27 14.48 4.63
C THR A 94 11.62 13.10 4.10
N THR A 95 10.64 12.21 3.92
CA THR A 95 10.88 10.87 3.38
C THR A 95 11.29 10.90 1.91
N HIS A 96 10.60 11.68 1.08
CA HIS A 96 10.97 11.90 -0.32
C HIS A 96 12.41 12.42 -0.46
N ASP A 97 12.74 13.49 0.23
CA ASP A 97 14.05 14.13 0.09
C ASP A 97 15.18 13.20 0.56
N ALA A 98 14.94 12.39 1.58
CA ALA A 98 15.91 11.39 2.03
C ALA A 98 16.08 10.26 1.00
N ILE A 99 15.00 9.70 0.45
CA ILE A 99 15.12 8.67 -0.60
C ILE A 99 15.87 9.24 -1.82
N ARG A 100 15.46 10.41 -2.33
CA ARG A 100 16.03 11.02 -3.52
C ARG A 100 17.52 11.41 -3.37
N ARG A 101 18.01 11.50 -2.14
CA ARG A 101 19.46 11.68 -1.88
C ARG A 101 20.26 10.42 -2.22
N TYR A 102 19.69 9.26 -2.08
CA TYR A 102 20.38 7.98 -2.26
C TYR A 102 19.89 7.20 -3.49
N ASP A 103 18.68 7.47 -3.96
CA ASP A 103 18.09 6.84 -5.13
C ASP A 103 17.21 7.84 -5.90
N GLN A 104 17.62 8.16 -7.11
CA GLN A 104 16.95 9.13 -7.97
C GLN A 104 16.06 8.48 -9.03
N HIS A 105 16.07 7.14 -9.14
CA HIS A 105 15.52 6.43 -10.30
C HIS A 105 14.24 5.65 -9.97
N HIS A 106 14.18 4.98 -8.83
CA HIS A 106 13.03 4.15 -8.50
C HIS A 106 11.82 4.97 -8.08
N LEU A 107 10.62 4.40 -8.31
CA LEU A 107 9.38 5.07 -7.96
C LEU A 107 9.21 5.22 -6.45
N ILE A 108 8.65 6.33 -6.03
CA ILE A 108 8.16 6.53 -4.69
C ILE A 108 6.68 6.17 -4.67
N LEU A 109 6.37 4.99 -4.13
CA LEU A 109 5.02 4.42 -4.05
C LEU A 109 4.24 4.95 -2.83
N GLY A 110 4.91 5.71 -1.96
CA GLY A 110 4.31 6.35 -0.79
C GLY A 110 3.77 5.39 0.26
N ASP A 111 2.80 5.86 1.00
CA ASP A 111 2.04 5.03 1.94
C ASP A 111 1.10 4.09 1.20
N ARG A 112 0.89 2.90 1.77
CA ARG A 112 -0.18 2.01 1.35
C ARG A 112 -1.44 2.33 2.15
N TYR A 113 -2.30 3.17 1.60
CA TYR A 113 -3.54 3.59 2.26
C TYR A 113 -4.54 2.44 2.37
N GLU A 114 -5.31 2.43 3.45
CA GLU A 114 -6.46 1.53 3.60
C GLU A 114 -7.70 2.16 2.95
N ALA A 115 -8.04 1.74 1.72
CA ALA A 115 -9.16 2.30 0.98
C ALA A 115 -10.53 2.06 1.66
N ASN A 116 -10.60 1.10 2.56
CA ASN A 116 -11.82 0.77 3.31
C ASN A 116 -11.98 1.58 4.61
N ALA A 117 -11.04 2.48 4.91
CA ALA A 117 -11.09 3.44 6.01
C ALA A 117 -11.21 4.87 5.48
N PHE A 118 -11.46 5.81 6.37
CA PHE A 118 -11.48 7.22 6.00
C PHE A 118 -10.06 7.73 5.71
N ILE A 119 -9.86 8.23 4.51
CA ILE A 119 -8.61 8.87 4.06
C ILE A 119 -8.87 10.36 3.93
N ALA A 120 -8.21 11.18 4.75
CA ALA A 120 -8.34 12.63 4.70
C ALA A 120 -7.66 13.21 3.45
N MET A 121 -8.38 14.04 2.70
CA MET A 121 -7.84 14.71 1.50
C MET A 121 -6.62 15.56 1.81
N GLU A 122 -6.58 16.20 2.98
CA GLU A 122 -5.44 16.99 3.46
C GLU A 122 -4.12 16.20 3.48
N VAL A 123 -4.22 14.90 3.79
CA VAL A 123 -3.06 13.99 3.77
C VAL A 123 -2.65 13.66 2.34
N VAL A 124 -3.62 13.29 1.51
CA VAL A 124 -3.36 12.91 0.12
C VAL A 124 -2.80 14.10 -0.67
N GLU A 125 -3.43 15.27 -0.58
CA GLU A 125 -2.96 16.48 -1.27
C GLU A 125 -1.55 16.89 -0.82
N ALA A 126 -1.23 16.72 0.47
CA ALA A 126 0.12 16.96 0.98
C ALA A 126 1.15 15.95 0.44
N ALA A 127 0.73 14.73 0.12
CA ALA A 127 1.58 13.68 -0.45
C ALA A 127 1.86 13.87 -1.95
N LEU A 128 0.88 14.39 -2.72
CA LEU A 128 0.95 14.45 -4.20
C LEU A 128 2.27 14.97 -4.78
N PRO A 129 2.92 16.02 -4.22
CA PRO A 129 4.21 16.51 -4.75
C PRO A 129 5.40 15.56 -4.50
N PHE A 130 5.26 14.60 -3.60
CA PHE A 130 6.34 13.80 -3.05
C PHE A 130 6.24 12.30 -3.33
N VAL A 131 5.17 11.87 -4.00
CA VAL A 131 4.98 10.47 -4.40
C VAL A 131 4.73 10.39 -5.91
N ASP A 132 5.21 9.32 -6.52
CA ASP A 132 4.98 9.07 -7.94
C ASP A 132 3.63 8.37 -8.16
N VAL A 133 3.21 7.54 -7.20
CA VAL A 133 2.03 6.68 -7.24
C VAL A 133 1.26 6.79 -5.93
N LEU A 134 -0.06 6.71 -6.00
CA LEU A 134 -0.90 6.47 -4.82
C LEU A 134 -1.20 4.98 -4.70
N SER A 135 -0.90 4.40 -3.54
CA SER A 135 -0.99 2.96 -3.31
C SER A 135 -2.06 2.63 -2.28
N PHE A 136 -2.87 1.60 -2.57
CA PHE A 136 -4.01 1.26 -1.74
C PHE A 136 -4.04 -0.22 -1.39
N GLN A 137 -4.44 -0.51 -0.15
CA GLN A 137 -4.98 -1.80 0.25
C GLN A 137 -6.50 -1.75 0.14
N ASP A 138 -7.12 -2.71 -0.55
CA ASP A 138 -8.57 -2.75 -0.68
C ASP A 138 -9.09 -4.19 -0.75
N PHE A 139 -9.97 -4.55 0.19
CA PHE A 139 -10.61 -5.86 0.26
C PHE A 139 -12.12 -5.81 -0.03
N ARG A 140 -12.64 -4.70 -0.57
CA ARG A 140 -14.05 -4.52 -0.88
C ARG A 140 -14.30 -4.27 -2.37
N ASP A 141 -14.00 -3.05 -2.84
CA ASP A 141 -14.25 -2.63 -4.22
C ASP A 141 -13.02 -1.90 -4.81
N PRO A 142 -11.93 -2.64 -5.04
CA PRO A 142 -10.67 -2.04 -5.47
C PRO A 142 -10.78 -1.32 -6.82
N VAL A 143 -11.61 -1.81 -7.73
CA VAL A 143 -11.75 -1.20 -9.07
C VAL A 143 -12.38 0.18 -8.98
N ALA A 144 -13.49 0.31 -8.26
CA ALA A 144 -14.18 1.59 -8.09
C ALA A 144 -13.34 2.59 -7.30
N HIS A 145 -12.74 2.18 -6.19
CA HIS A 145 -11.93 3.08 -5.36
C HIS A 145 -10.67 3.57 -6.08
N LEU A 146 -9.95 2.72 -6.80
CA LEU A 146 -8.78 3.17 -7.56
C LEU A 146 -9.16 4.14 -8.67
N HIS A 147 -10.27 3.89 -9.36
CA HIS A 147 -10.79 4.81 -10.37
C HIS A 147 -11.14 6.19 -9.74
N GLU A 148 -11.81 6.18 -8.60
CA GLU A 148 -12.15 7.39 -7.86
C GLU A 148 -10.90 8.20 -7.47
N TRP A 149 -9.88 7.55 -6.88
CA TRP A 149 -8.65 8.21 -6.46
C TRP A 149 -7.83 8.73 -7.64
N HIS A 150 -7.75 7.98 -8.73
CA HIS A 150 -7.12 8.48 -9.96
C HIS A 150 -7.85 9.72 -10.50
N THR A 151 -9.17 9.67 -10.58
CA THR A 151 -10.00 10.79 -11.07
C THR A 151 -9.83 12.03 -10.19
N LYS A 152 -9.80 11.88 -8.88
CA LYS A 152 -9.65 12.98 -7.92
C LYS A 152 -8.27 13.65 -7.97
N THR A 153 -7.23 12.90 -8.25
CA THR A 153 -5.85 13.36 -8.03
C THR A 153 -5.02 13.47 -9.30
N GLY A 154 -5.41 12.79 -10.37
CA GLY A 154 -4.63 12.66 -11.60
C GLY A 154 -3.37 11.79 -11.45
N LYS A 155 -3.10 11.25 -10.26
CA LYS A 155 -1.93 10.39 -10.01
C LYS A 155 -2.17 8.98 -10.50
N PRO A 156 -1.13 8.27 -10.97
CA PRO A 156 -1.18 6.82 -11.11
C PRO A 156 -1.56 6.17 -9.78
N VAL A 157 -2.29 5.07 -9.86
CA VAL A 157 -2.76 4.31 -8.69
C VAL A 157 -2.30 2.86 -8.76
N LEU A 158 -2.00 2.27 -7.61
CA LEU A 158 -1.57 0.89 -7.46
C LEU A 158 -2.46 0.16 -6.46
N LEU A 159 -3.03 -0.98 -6.87
CA LEU A 159 -3.66 -1.90 -5.92
C LEU A 159 -2.55 -2.70 -5.22
N ALA A 160 -2.08 -2.20 -4.10
CA ALA A 160 -0.90 -2.73 -3.43
C ALA A 160 -1.18 -3.90 -2.48
N ASP A 161 -2.44 -4.15 -2.14
CA ASP A 161 -2.86 -5.30 -1.35
C ASP A 161 -4.37 -5.55 -1.48
N ALA A 162 -4.75 -6.71 -2.03
CA ALA A 162 -6.13 -7.15 -2.13
C ALA A 162 -6.21 -8.66 -2.28
N ALA A 163 -7.33 -9.27 -1.88
CA ALA A 163 -7.60 -10.68 -2.11
C ALA A 163 -9.10 -10.96 -2.20
N GLY A 164 -9.50 -11.74 -3.17
CA GLY A 164 -10.78 -12.42 -3.17
C GLY A 164 -10.65 -13.80 -2.54
N LEU A 165 -11.57 -14.13 -1.66
CA LEU A 165 -11.56 -15.38 -0.94
C LEU A 165 -12.76 -16.24 -1.37
N LYS A 166 -12.52 -17.54 -1.57
CA LYS A 166 -13.64 -18.50 -1.80
C LYS A 166 -14.50 -18.61 -0.55
N ARG A 167 -15.81 -18.64 -0.74
CA ARG A 167 -16.80 -18.88 0.32
C ARG A 167 -17.70 -20.05 -0.05
N PRO A 168 -18.16 -20.87 0.88
CA PRO A 168 -17.95 -20.76 2.34
C PRO A 168 -16.51 -21.07 2.76
N VAL A 169 -16.10 -20.56 3.91
CA VAL A 169 -14.76 -20.83 4.49
C VAL A 169 -14.72 -22.31 4.91
N PRO A 170 -13.71 -23.10 4.49
CA PRO A 170 -13.56 -24.48 4.89
C PRO A 170 -13.45 -24.67 6.41
N PRO A 171 -13.82 -25.87 6.95
CA PRO A 171 -13.76 -26.13 8.38
C PRO A 171 -12.37 -25.99 9.02
N ASP A 172 -11.31 -26.24 8.25
CA ASP A 172 -9.92 -26.05 8.68
C ASP A 172 -9.51 -24.57 8.79
N GLY A 173 -10.38 -23.67 8.32
CA GLY A 173 -10.16 -22.23 8.34
C GLY A 173 -9.12 -21.72 7.34
N PHE A 174 -8.59 -22.57 6.47
CA PHE A 174 -7.76 -22.17 5.35
C PHE A 174 -8.63 -21.79 4.16
N VAL A 175 -8.46 -20.58 3.66
CA VAL A 175 -9.21 -20.05 2.52
C VAL A 175 -8.26 -19.80 1.38
N PRO A 176 -8.35 -20.55 0.27
CA PRO A 176 -7.52 -20.28 -0.89
C PRO A 176 -7.86 -18.91 -1.49
N ASN A 177 -6.88 -18.28 -2.11
CA ASN A 177 -7.13 -17.14 -2.97
C ASN A 177 -8.03 -17.59 -4.14
N ASN A 178 -8.97 -16.72 -4.53
CA ASN A 178 -9.87 -17.00 -5.64
C ASN A 178 -9.24 -16.54 -6.96
N GLY A 179 -8.81 -17.50 -7.79
CA GLY A 179 -8.17 -17.22 -9.07
C GLY A 179 -9.10 -16.58 -10.11
N GLU A 180 -10.41 -16.88 -10.06
CA GLU A 180 -11.42 -16.25 -10.92
C GLU A 180 -11.57 -14.77 -10.54
N TRP A 181 -11.76 -14.49 -9.25
CA TRP A 181 -11.79 -13.12 -8.76
C TRP A 181 -10.53 -12.33 -9.15
N TYR A 182 -9.35 -12.97 -9.05
CA TYR A 182 -8.10 -12.34 -9.47
C TYR A 182 -8.12 -11.95 -10.95
N ALA A 183 -8.56 -12.87 -11.80
CA ALA A 183 -8.63 -12.64 -13.26
C ALA A 183 -9.60 -11.51 -13.61
N ASP A 184 -10.78 -11.49 -12.97
CA ASP A 184 -11.80 -10.46 -13.20
C ASP A 184 -11.32 -9.08 -12.74
N VAL A 185 -10.74 -9.00 -11.54
CA VAL A 185 -10.21 -7.74 -11.01
C VAL A 185 -9.02 -7.24 -11.85
N LEU A 186 -8.10 -8.12 -12.25
CA LEU A 186 -6.96 -7.74 -13.09
C LEU A 186 -7.43 -7.16 -14.43
N ALA A 187 -8.43 -7.78 -15.08
CA ALA A 187 -8.99 -7.27 -16.33
C ALA A 187 -9.67 -5.91 -16.12
N ALA A 188 -10.47 -5.76 -15.06
CA ALA A 188 -11.14 -4.49 -14.76
C ALA A 188 -10.16 -3.36 -14.39
N LEU A 189 -9.06 -3.69 -13.71
CA LEU A 189 -8.00 -2.73 -13.41
C LEU A 189 -7.21 -2.31 -14.66
N PHE A 190 -7.06 -3.19 -15.64
CA PHE A 190 -6.47 -2.83 -16.92
C PHE A 190 -7.29 -1.75 -17.65
N ASP A 191 -8.62 -1.80 -17.56
CA ASP A 191 -9.49 -0.77 -18.13
C ASP A 191 -9.44 0.58 -17.40
N ASN A 192 -8.85 0.62 -16.19
CA ASN A 192 -8.61 1.86 -15.46
C ASN A 192 -7.29 2.51 -15.96
N PRO A 193 -7.34 3.64 -16.68
CA PRO A 193 -6.15 4.22 -17.31
C PRO A 193 -5.07 4.67 -16.34
N GLY A 194 -5.45 4.91 -15.08
CA GLY A 194 -4.52 5.32 -14.03
C GLY A 194 -3.90 4.16 -13.24
N CYS A 195 -4.41 2.94 -13.39
CA CYS A 195 -3.89 1.80 -12.64
C CYS A 195 -2.62 1.25 -13.26
N ILE A 196 -1.55 1.15 -12.45
CA ILE A 196 -0.23 0.67 -12.90
C ILE A 196 0.11 -0.75 -12.43
N GLY A 197 -0.71 -1.37 -11.60
CA GLY A 197 -0.44 -2.73 -11.15
C GLY A 197 -1.33 -3.22 -10.01
N PHE A 198 -1.11 -4.49 -9.68
CA PHE A 198 -1.83 -5.21 -8.65
C PHE A 198 -0.91 -6.16 -7.88
N HIS A 199 -0.95 -6.09 -6.54
CA HIS A 199 -0.33 -7.07 -5.64
C HIS A 199 -1.40 -7.91 -4.95
N LEU A 200 -1.34 -9.23 -5.13
CA LEU A 200 -2.22 -10.18 -4.46
C LEU A 200 -1.81 -10.37 -3.00
N CYS A 201 -2.71 -10.08 -2.06
CA CYS A 201 -2.45 -10.29 -0.63
C CYS A 201 -2.33 -11.77 -0.28
N GLY A 202 -1.29 -12.09 0.50
CA GLY A 202 -1.08 -13.45 0.97
C GLY A 202 -0.87 -14.44 -0.17
N ALA A 203 -0.20 -14.01 -1.25
CA ALA A 203 0.02 -14.83 -2.43
C ALA A 203 0.92 -16.06 -2.17
N TYR A 204 1.79 -15.98 -1.19
CA TYR A 204 2.75 -17.06 -0.97
C TYR A 204 2.13 -18.22 -0.15
N GLN A 205 2.62 -18.50 1.02
CA GLN A 205 2.26 -19.70 1.80
C GLN A 205 1.10 -19.42 2.77
N ARG A 206 0.08 -20.28 2.77
CA ARG A 206 -0.91 -20.34 3.83
C ARG A 206 -0.41 -21.20 4.99
N ASN A 207 -0.62 -20.74 6.19
CA ASN A 207 -0.28 -21.42 7.43
C ASN A 207 -1.25 -21.00 8.54
N LYS A 208 -0.98 -21.42 9.80
CA LYS A 208 -1.83 -21.08 10.95
C LYS A 208 -1.97 -19.58 11.19
N ALA A 209 -0.94 -18.79 10.89
CA ALA A 209 -0.98 -17.33 11.02
C ALA A 209 -1.61 -16.67 9.79
N ARG A 210 -1.25 -17.14 8.59
CA ARG A 210 -1.81 -16.70 7.32
C ARG A 210 -2.69 -17.80 6.73
N ARG A 211 -4.00 -17.69 6.87
CA ARG A 211 -4.96 -18.71 6.43
C ARG A 211 -5.24 -18.72 4.93
N ARG A 212 -4.56 -17.90 4.17
CA ARG A 212 -4.69 -17.76 2.72
C ARG A 212 -3.32 -17.76 2.05
N GLY A 213 -3.26 -18.24 0.83
CA GLY A 213 -2.04 -18.32 0.03
C GLY A 213 -2.21 -19.31 -1.12
N LEU A 214 -1.27 -19.29 -2.04
CA LEU A 214 -1.24 -20.18 -3.20
C LEU A 214 -0.49 -21.49 -2.94
N LEU A 215 0.27 -21.56 -1.86
CA LEU A 215 0.96 -22.76 -1.41
C LEU A 215 0.42 -23.20 -0.05
N ASP A 216 0.35 -24.50 0.19
CA ASP A 216 0.07 -25.05 1.52
C ASP A 216 1.32 -25.05 2.42
N GLU A 217 1.22 -25.58 3.65
CA GLU A 217 2.33 -25.63 4.61
C GLU A 217 3.49 -26.56 4.14
N LEU A 218 3.26 -27.43 3.17
CA LEU A 218 4.25 -28.28 2.54
C LEU A 218 4.73 -27.74 1.18
N GLU A 219 4.46 -26.45 0.93
CA GLU A 219 4.80 -25.74 -0.33
C GLU A 219 4.15 -26.36 -1.59
N ARG A 220 3.07 -27.12 -1.42
CA ARG A 220 2.33 -27.66 -2.56
C ARG A 220 1.39 -26.61 -3.11
N PRO A 221 1.38 -26.35 -4.43
CA PRO A 221 0.57 -25.32 -5.04
C PRO A 221 -0.92 -25.70 -5.06
N ASP A 222 -1.77 -24.72 -4.80
CA ASP A 222 -3.20 -24.74 -5.15
C ASP A 222 -3.31 -24.58 -6.67
N ARG A 223 -3.22 -25.71 -7.39
CA ARG A 223 -3.06 -25.71 -8.85
C ARG A 223 -4.21 -25.01 -9.56
N GLU A 224 -5.43 -25.21 -9.10
CA GLU A 224 -6.61 -24.59 -9.71
C GLU A 224 -6.46 -23.04 -9.73
N ASN A 225 -6.19 -22.45 -8.58
CA ASN A 225 -6.06 -21.00 -8.47
C ASN A 225 -4.76 -20.47 -9.07
N VAL A 226 -3.64 -21.21 -8.95
CA VAL A 226 -2.37 -20.84 -9.57
C VAL A 226 -2.47 -20.82 -11.10
N ASP A 227 -3.14 -21.78 -11.70
CA ASP A 227 -3.27 -21.86 -13.16
C ASP A 227 -4.18 -20.75 -13.70
N LEU A 228 -5.26 -20.40 -12.98
CA LEU A 228 -6.12 -19.26 -13.31
C LEU A 228 -5.35 -17.93 -13.26
N ILE A 229 -4.59 -17.71 -12.18
CA ILE A 229 -3.77 -16.50 -12.02
C ILE A 229 -2.69 -16.43 -13.11
N ARG A 230 -2.01 -17.55 -13.40
CA ARG A 230 -1.02 -17.62 -14.47
C ARG A 230 -1.61 -17.26 -15.83
N ALA A 231 -2.79 -17.82 -16.13
CA ALA A 231 -3.49 -17.54 -17.37
C ALA A 231 -3.93 -16.07 -17.49
N ALA A 232 -4.36 -15.46 -16.38
CA ALA A 232 -4.67 -14.03 -16.33
C ALA A 232 -3.42 -13.17 -16.56
N ASN A 233 -2.33 -13.46 -15.85
CA ASN A 233 -1.07 -12.72 -15.99
C ASN A 233 -0.45 -12.83 -17.39
N ALA A 234 -0.62 -13.96 -18.05
CA ALA A 234 -0.13 -14.12 -19.44
C ALA A 234 -0.77 -13.16 -20.45
N LYS A 235 -1.93 -12.60 -20.15
CA LYS A 235 -2.61 -11.61 -20.99
C LYS A 235 -2.01 -10.21 -20.87
N VAL A 236 -1.33 -9.91 -19.77
CA VAL A 236 -0.86 -8.54 -19.47
C VAL A 236 0.06 -8.00 -20.56
N SER A 237 0.99 -8.81 -21.06
CA SER A 237 1.89 -8.35 -22.14
C SER A 237 1.14 -7.96 -23.41
N SER A 238 0.17 -8.79 -23.87
CA SER A 238 -0.63 -8.45 -25.04
C SER A 238 -1.50 -7.21 -24.83
N TRP A 239 -2.06 -7.04 -23.65
CA TRP A 239 -2.82 -5.84 -23.30
C TRP A 239 -1.98 -4.56 -23.35
N MET A 240 -0.71 -4.66 -22.90
CA MET A 240 0.21 -3.51 -22.98
C MET A 240 0.56 -3.16 -24.41
N ASP A 241 0.80 -4.16 -25.26
CA ASP A 241 1.07 -3.97 -26.70
C ASP A 241 -0.12 -3.34 -27.45
N GLU A 242 -1.35 -3.61 -27.02
CA GLU A 242 -2.57 -3.01 -27.59
C GLU A 242 -2.79 -1.56 -27.14
N ARG A 243 -2.25 -1.17 -25.99
CA ARG A 243 -2.47 0.17 -25.40
C ARG A 243 -1.41 1.19 -25.81
N TYR A 244 -0.19 0.77 -26.11
CA TYR A 244 0.97 1.61 -26.43
C TYR A 244 1.59 1.28 -27.78
#